data_c5c5858224c5f41f06117c0049a8ea33
#
_entry.id   c5c5858224c5f41f06117c0049a8ea33
#
_cell.length_a   1.000
_cell.length_b   1.000
_cell.length_c   1.000
_cell.angle_alpha   90.00
_cell.angle_beta   90.00
_cell.angle_gamma   90.00
#
_symmetry.space_group_name_H-M   'P 1'
#
loop_
_entity.id
_entity.type
_entity.pdbx_description
1 polymer ?
#
loop_
_entity_poly.entity_id
_entity_poly.type
_entity_poly.pdbx_seq_one_letter_code
_entity_poly.pdbx_strand_id
1 'polypeptide(L)'
;MKTRFYFSMIISLLVISVSLLTACGDSDNPLSDTTKPVIDLKSPAEGGVLAIGSEHGVHFEMDLSDDVMLKSYKIEIHNNFDHHSHDTRTAETTVDFTFNKSYDVSEQRTAHIHHHDIVIPANATPGDYHLMVYCTDAAGNEAHVARNIVLSATGGDDGHHEE
;
A
#
# COMPACT_ATOMS: atom_id res chain seq x y z
N MET A 1 59.64 46.34 4.50
CA MET A 1 59.38 45.27 3.53
C MET A 1 58.69 43.99 4.09
N LYS A 2 58.44 43.89 5.41
CA LYS A 2 57.88 42.66 6.02
C LYS A 2 56.34 42.66 6.11
N THR A 3 55.68 43.79 6.07
CA THR A 3 54.20 43.89 6.21
C THR A 3 53.40 43.54 4.97
N ARG A 4 53.99 43.64 3.79
CA ARG A 4 53.30 43.29 2.53
C ARG A 4 53.13 41.75 2.30
N PHE A 5 54.07 40.98 2.88
CA PHE A 5 54.01 39.49 2.74
C PHE A 5 52.91 38.89 3.59
N TYR A 6 52.62 39.41 4.77
CA TYR A 6 51.55 38.90 5.63
C TYR A 6 50.16 39.18 5.09
N PHE A 7 49.98 40.34 4.42
CA PHE A 7 48.72 40.72 3.83
C PHE A 7 48.33 39.80 2.64
N SER A 8 49.33 39.43 1.83
CA SER A 8 49.13 38.49 0.71
C SER A 8 48.85 37.06 1.18
N MET A 9 49.43 36.64 2.28
CA MET A 9 49.26 35.33 2.86
C MET A 9 47.87 35.18 3.54
N ILE A 10 47.35 36.25 4.15
CA ILE A 10 46.01 36.26 4.77
C ILE A 10 44.90 36.24 3.70
N ILE A 11 45.08 36.94 2.59
CA ILE A 11 44.11 36.92 1.48
C ILE A 11 44.07 35.54 0.79
N SER A 12 45.24 34.88 0.67
CA SER A 12 45.30 33.52 0.10
C SER A 12 44.64 32.46 1.01
N LEU A 13 44.70 32.65 2.34
CA LEU A 13 44.08 31.74 3.29
C LEU A 13 42.54 31.92 3.37
N LEU A 14 42.07 33.16 3.11
CA LEU A 14 40.65 33.47 3.13
C LEU A 14 39.89 32.95 1.89
N VAL A 15 40.57 32.81 0.74
CA VAL A 15 39.98 32.29 -0.50
C VAL A 15 39.82 30.78 -0.50
N ILE A 16 40.63 30.06 0.29
CA ILE A 16 40.58 28.59 0.40
C ILE A 16 39.43 28.12 1.30
N SER A 17 38.92 28.97 2.20
CA SER A 17 37.88 28.60 3.17
C SER A 17 36.43 28.67 2.64
N VAL A 18 36.21 29.19 1.42
CA VAL A 18 34.84 29.36 0.85
C VAL A 18 34.43 28.20 -0.07
N SER A 19 35.34 27.27 -0.39
CA SER A 19 35.09 26.21 -1.37
C SER A 19 34.59 24.89 -0.80
N LEU A 20 34.15 24.80 0.46
CA LEU A 20 33.78 23.57 1.13
C LEU A 20 32.29 23.48 1.55
N LEU A 21 31.41 24.32 0.96
CA LEU A 21 29.98 24.31 1.29
C LEU A 21 29.07 23.98 0.11
N THR A 22 29.50 23.09 -0.78
CA THR A 22 28.57 22.42 -1.71
C THR A 22 28.63 20.91 -1.53
N ALA A 23 28.43 20.45 -0.31
CA ALA A 23 27.83 19.14 -0.10
C ALA A 23 26.32 19.39 -0.09
N CYS A 24 25.69 19.48 -1.26
CA CYS A 24 24.30 19.05 -1.41
C CYS A 24 24.31 17.54 -1.12
N GLY A 25 24.22 17.20 0.15
CA GLY A 25 23.69 15.92 0.52
C GLY A 25 22.24 15.96 0.06
N ASP A 26 21.85 15.11 -0.90
CA ASP A 26 20.49 14.63 -0.99
C ASP A 26 20.19 14.08 0.41
N SER A 27 19.62 14.91 1.24
CA SER A 27 19.06 14.45 2.49
C SER A 27 17.75 13.76 2.08
N ASP A 28 17.77 12.45 2.05
CA ASP A 28 16.58 11.59 2.07
C ASP A 28 15.76 11.91 3.34
N ASN A 29 15.27 13.15 3.43
CA ASN A 29 14.39 13.57 4.51
C ASN A 29 12.96 13.18 4.11
N PRO A 30 12.38 12.15 4.70
CA PRO A 30 11.03 11.68 4.35
C PRO A 30 9.97 12.79 4.46
N LEU A 31 10.23 13.85 5.25
CA LEU A 31 9.31 14.99 5.39
C LEU A 31 9.32 15.94 4.17
N SER A 32 10.26 15.81 3.24
CA SER A 32 10.30 16.58 1.99
C SER A 32 9.79 15.81 0.79
N ASP A 33 9.50 14.52 0.95
CA ASP A 33 8.96 13.67 -0.09
C ASP A 33 7.50 14.02 -0.40
N THR A 34 7.19 14.13 -1.69
CA THR A 34 5.84 14.42 -2.22
C THR A 34 5.38 13.38 -3.25
N THR A 35 6.20 12.36 -3.48
CA THR A 35 5.88 11.24 -4.37
C THR A 35 4.96 10.29 -3.62
N LYS A 36 3.93 9.78 -4.29
CA LYS A 36 3.06 8.77 -3.69
C LYS A 36 3.63 7.38 -3.92
N PRO A 37 3.43 6.44 -2.99
CA PRO A 37 3.81 5.06 -3.21
C PRO A 37 3.05 4.43 -4.39
N VAL A 38 3.62 3.40 -4.98
CA VAL A 38 3.05 2.63 -6.08
C VAL A 38 2.52 1.30 -5.53
N ILE A 39 1.29 0.95 -5.94
CA ILE A 39 0.62 -0.30 -5.59
C ILE A 39 0.41 -1.10 -6.87
N ASP A 40 1.02 -2.30 -6.96
CA ASP A 40 0.78 -3.27 -8.02
C ASP A 40 0.00 -4.46 -7.43
N LEU A 41 -1.34 -4.34 -7.37
CA LEU A 41 -2.24 -5.36 -6.85
C LEU A 41 -2.43 -6.46 -7.88
N LYS A 42 -1.96 -7.69 -7.58
CA LYS A 42 -2.00 -8.86 -8.45
C LYS A 42 -3.22 -9.73 -8.18
N SER A 43 -3.48 -10.02 -6.91
CA SER A 43 -4.63 -10.84 -6.47
C SER A 43 -5.31 -10.20 -5.25
N PRO A 44 -6.66 -10.19 -5.21
CA PRO A 44 -7.61 -10.62 -6.24
C PRO A 44 -7.60 -9.73 -7.50
N ALA A 45 -7.87 -10.34 -8.66
CA ALA A 45 -8.04 -9.62 -9.92
C ALA A 45 -9.35 -8.80 -9.92
N GLU A 46 -9.46 -7.83 -10.84
CA GLU A 46 -10.72 -7.13 -11.10
C GLU A 46 -11.82 -8.13 -11.51
N GLY A 47 -12.97 -8.08 -10.86
CA GLY A 47 -14.07 -9.03 -11.07
C GLY A 47 -13.82 -10.41 -10.46
N GLY A 48 -12.79 -10.57 -9.64
CA GLY A 48 -12.46 -11.85 -8.99
C GLY A 48 -13.61 -12.38 -8.15
N VAL A 49 -13.86 -13.69 -8.23
CA VAL A 49 -14.89 -14.39 -7.46
C VAL A 49 -14.22 -15.08 -6.28
N LEU A 50 -14.61 -14.74 -5.06
CA LEU A 50 -14.06 -15.25 -3.81
C LEU A 50 -15.03 -16.21 -3.14
N ALA A 51 -14.53 -17.34 -2.65
CA ALA A 51 -15.34 -18.35 -2.00
C ALA A 51 -15.76 -17.93 -0.58
N ILE A 52 -17.05 -18.01 -0.28
CA ILE A 52 -17.60 -17.86 1.05
C ILE A 52 -17.35 -19.14 1.86
N GLY A 53 -16.88 -19.00 3.10
CA GLY A 53 -16.70 -20.12 4.04
C GLY A 53 -15.42 -20.91 3.81
N SER A 54 -14.48 -20.45 2.98
CA SER A 54 -13.15 -21.05 2.90
C SER A 54 -12.35 -20.77 4.19
N GLU A 55 -11.83 -21.82 4.82
CA GLU A 55 -10.98 -21.71 6.01
C GLU A 55 -9.56 -21.27 5.67
N HIS A 56 -9.17 -21.36 4.40
CA HIS A 56 -7.82 -21.01 3.94
C HIS A 56 -7.63 -19.50 3.74
N GLY A 57 -8.73 -18.74 3.68
CA GLY A 57 -8.73 -17.33 3.37
C GLY A 57 -8.50 -17.04 1.87
N VAL A 58 -8.55 -15.78 1.51
CA VAL A 58 -8.36 -15.28 0.15
C VAL A 58 -6.87 -15.18 -0.16
N HIS A 59 -6.44 -15.67 -1.31
CA HIS A 59 -5.09 -15.39 -1.81
C HIS A 59 -4.95 -13.90 -2.12
N PHE A 60 -4.13 -13.22 -1.34
CA PHE A 60 -3.85 -11.80 -1.52
C PHE A 60 -2.38 -11.60 -1.89
N GLU A 61 -2.13 -10.95 -3.04
CA GLU A 61 -0.79 -10.69 -3.53
C GLU A 61 -0.67 -9.29 -4.13
N MET A 62 0.37 -8.56 -3.74
CA MET A 62 0.73 -7.27 -4.33
C MET A 62 2.20 -6.94 -4.14
N ASP A 63 2.72 -6.06 -4.99
CA ASP A 63 3.99 -5.39 -4.79
C ASP A 63 3.76 -3.91 -4.44
N LEU A 64 4.50 -3.43 -3.47
CA LEU A 64 4.54 -2.03 -3.05
C LEU A 64 5.92 -1.45 -3.31
N SER A 65 5.98 -0.19 -3.73
CA SER A 65 7.25 0.54 -3.86
C SER A 65 7.09 2.03 -3.61
N ASP A 66 8.18 2.63 -3.10
CA ASP A 66 8.30 4.06 -2.86
C ASP A 66 9.73 4.52 -3.12
N ASP A 67 9.93 5.75 -3.56
CA ASP A 67 11.26 6.27 -3.90
C ASP A 67 12.08 6.64 -2.65
N VAL A 68 11.43 6.89 -1.51
CA VAL A 68 12.08 7.19 -0.23
C VAL A 68 11.84 6.07 0.78
N MET A 69 10.60 5.87 1.25
CA MET A 69 10.30 4.88 2.29
C MET A 69 8.80 4.63 2.45
N LEU A 70 8.38 3.38 2.43
CA LEU A 70 7.04 2.92 2.79
C LEU A 70 6.80 3.09 4.30
N LYS A 71 5.52 3.14 4.71
CA LYS A 71 5.10 3.16 6.10
C LYS A 71 4.11 2.05 6.41
N SER A 72 2.98 2.04 5.72
CA SER A 72 1.91 1.08 6.01
C SER A 72 1.01 0.88 4.80
N TYR A 73 0.31 -0.27 4.78
CA TYR A 73 -0.83 -0.44 3.89
C TYR A 73 -2.07 -0.87 4.68
N LYS A 74 -3.24 -0.63 4.10
CA LYS A 74 -4.53 -1.02 4.65
C LYS A 74 -5.36 -1.70 3.56
N ILE A 75 -6.02 -2.80 3.94
CA ILE A 75 -7.01 -3.48 3.11
C ILE A 75 -8.38 -3.21 3.72
N GLU A 76 -9.34 -2.85 2.86
CA GLU A 76 -10.72 -2.59 3.22
C GLU A 76 -11.64 -3.32 2.24
N ILE A 77 -12.62 -4.08 2.74
CA ILE A 77 -13.65 -4.72 1.93
C ILE A 77 -15.01 -4.32 2.50
N HIS A 78 -15.92 -3.89 1.64
CA HIS A 78 -17.31 -3.58 1.99
C HIS A 78 -18.25 -3.92 0.83
N ASN A 79 -19.53 -4.09 1.14
CA ASN A 79 -20.55 -4.39 0.14
C ASN A 79 -20.72 -3.25 -0.87
N ASN A 80 -21.16 -3.61 -2.09
CA ASN A 80 -21.48 -2.68 -3.17
C ASN A 80 -22.88 -3.02 -3.75
N PHE A 81 -23.89 -3.08 -2.87
CA PHE A 81 -25.25 -3.49 -3.25
C PHE A 81 -26.12 -2.37 -3.82
N ASP A 82 -25.61 -1.16 -4.02
CA ASP A 82 -26.34 -0.01 -4.53
C ASP A 82 -26.73 -0.13 -6.02
N HIS A 83 -26.27 -1.16 -6.72
CA HIS A 83 -26.69 -1.50 -8.07
C HIS A 83 -27.90 -2.45 -8.04
N HIS A 84 -29.07 -1.95 -7.59
CA HIS A 84 -30.44 -2.43 -7.86
C HIS A 84 -30.59 -3.87 -8.39
N SER A 85 -30.29 -4.89 -7.60
CA SER A 85 -30.84 -6.23 -7.87
C SER A 85 -32.04 -6.47 -6.94
N HIS A 86 -33.21 -6.52 -7.53
CA HIS A 86 -34.46 -6.92 -6.87
C HIS A 86 -34.58 -8.44 -6.81
N ASP A 87 -33.56 -9.14 -6.37
CA ASP A 87 -33.71 -10.56 -6.11
C ASP A 87 -34.36 -10.74 -4.74
N THR A 88 -35.48 -11.45 -4.77
CA THR A 88 -36.22 -11.91 -3.60
C THR A 88 -35.31 -12.80 -2.76
N ARG A 89 -34.66 -12.20 -1.76
CA ARG A 89 -33.85 -12.93 -0.79
C ARG A 89 -34.76 -13.85 0.01
N THR A 90 -34.59 -15.15 -0.19
CA THR A 90 -35.01 -16.14 0.79
C THR A 90 -34.28 -15.87 2.08
N ALA A 91 -35.00 -15.80 3.20
CA ALA A 91 -34.52 -15.39 4.51
C ALA A 91 -33.53 -16.40 5.09
N GLU A 92 -32.33 -16.46 4.54
CA GLU A 92 -31.16 -16.96 5.27
C GLU A 92 -30.54 -15.74 5.99
N THR A 93 -30.19 -15.92 7.25
CA THR A 93 -29.57 -14.91 8.11
C THR A 93 -28.12 -14.69 7.70
N THR A 94 -27.88 -14.16 6.49
CA THR A 94 -26.56 -13.77 6.04
C THR A 94 -26.20 -12.39 6.57
N VAL A 95 -24.91 -12.12 6.73
CA VAL A 95 -24.36 -10.85 7.24
C VAL A 95 -23.46 -10.25 6.19
N ASP A 96 -23.61 -8.95 5.95
CA ASP A 96 -22.73 -8.24 5.03
C ASP A 96 -21.28 -8.33 5.55
N PHE A 97 -20.40 -8.84 4.68
CA PHE A 97 -19.00 -9.01 5.01
C PHE A 97 -18.29 -7.67 5.00
N THR A 98 -17.46 -7.45 6.00
CA THR A 98 -16.53 -6.31 6.04
C THR A 98 -15.18 -6.78 6.50
N PHE A 99 -14.14 -6.22 5.91
CA PHE A 99 -12.74 -6.42 6.33
C PHE A 99 -12.05 -5.06 6.41
N ASN A 100 -11.32 -4.82 7.47
CA ASN A 100 -10.53 -3.59 7.62
C ASN A 100 -9.31 -3.90 8.48
N LYS A 101 -8.14 -3.94 7.85
CA LYS A 101 -6.89 -4.27 8.54
C LYS A 101 -5.74 -3.47 7.98
N SER A 102 -4.91 -2.93 8.88
CA SER A 102 -3.68 -2.22 8.56
C SER A 102 -2.47 -3.08 8.91
N TYR A 103 -1.41 -2.91 8.11
CA TYR A 103 -0.16 -3.64 8.23
C TYR A 103 1.01 -2.67 8.15
N ASP A 104 2.06 -2.95 8.89
CA ASP A 104 3.29 -2.18 8.89
C ASP A 104 4.24 -2.70 7.79
N VAL A 105 4.77 -1.79 6.98
CA VAL A 105 5.83 -2.03 5.99
C VAL A 105 6.90 -0.95 6.09
N SER A 106 7.04 -0.35 7.27
CA SER A 106 8.02 0.69 7.54
C SER A 106 9.46 0.20 7.35
N GLU A 107 10.38 1.14 7.16
CA GLU A 107 11.81 0.90 6.95
C GLU A 107 12.16 0.16 5.64
N GLN A 108 11.23 0.08 4.68
CA GLN A 108 11.42 -0.55 3.38
C GLN A 108 11.07 0.42 2.25
N ARG A 109 11.78 0.33 1.11
CA ARG A 109 11.41 1.03 -0.13
C ARG A 109 10.53 0.17 -1.03
N THR A 110 10.61 -1.14 -0.87
CA THR A 110 9.81 -2.11 -1.63
C THR A 110 9.34 -3.22 -0.70
N ALA A 111 8.14 -3.72 -0.90
CA ALA A 111 7.60 -4.86 -0.17
C ALA A 111 6.81 -5.75 -1.12
N HIS A 112 7.09 -7.06 -1.08
CA HIS A 112 6.24 -8.08 -1.69
C HIS A 112 5.33 -8.64 -0.61
N ILE A 113 4.03 -8.51 -0.82
CA ILE A 113 3.00 -8.91 0.12
C ILE A 113 2.29 -10.14 -0.43
N HIS A 114 2.27 -11.20 0.36
CA HIS A 114 1.55 -12.43 0.06
C HIS A 114 1.01 -13.00 1.38
N HIS A 115 -0.32 -13.11 1.51
CA HIS A 115 -0.97 -13.69 2.69
C HIS A 115 -2.41 -14.12 2.40
N HIS A 116 -3.01 -14.84 3.37
CA HIS A 116 -4.38 -15.35 3.33
C HIS A 116 -5.21 -14.85 4.53
N ASP A 117 -4.92 -13.66 5.03
CA ASP A 117 -5.55 -13.10 6.24
C ASP A 117 -7.05 -12.78 6.07
N ILE A 118 -7.53 -12.67 4.84
CA ILE A 118 -8.91 -12.30 4.52
C ILE A 118 -9.75 -13.57 4.54
N VAL A 119 -10.35 -13.89 5.69
CA VAL A 119 -11.24 -15.05 5.85
C VAL A 119 -12.69 -14.59 5.74
N ILE A 120 -13.40 -15.12 4.74
CA ILE A 120 -14.81 -14.80 4.47
C ILE A 120 -15.67 -15.85 5.20
N PRO A 121 -16.48 -15.45 6.21
CA PRO A 121 -17.25 -16.42 7.00
C PRO A 121 -18.38 -17.07 6.19
N ALA A 122 -18.76 -18.29 6.58
CA ALA A 122 -19.77 -19.07 5.86
C ALA A 122 -21.17 -18.42 5.79
N ASN A 123 -21.46 -17.48 6.69
CA ASN A 123 -22.71 -16.71 6.70
C ASN A 123 -22.59 -15.34 6.03
N ALA A 124 -21.51 -15.06 5.28
CA ALA A 124 -21.40 -13.83 4.51
C ALA A 124 -22.47 -13.73 3.43
N THR A 125 -23.00 -12.53 3.23
CA THR A 125 -23.96 -12.26 2.15
C THR A 125 -23.26 -12.38 0.80
N PRO A 126 -23.70 -13.26 -0.13
CA PRO A 126 -23.17 -13.29 -1.49
C PRO A 126 -23.50 -12.01 -2.26
N GLY A 127 -22.67 -11.64 -3.22
CA GLY A 127 -22.92 -10.49 -4.10
C GLY A 127 -21.67 -9.67 -4.38
N ASP A 128 -21.88 -8.43 -4.84
CA ASP A 128 -20.82 -7.52 -5.26
C ASP A 128 -20.23 -6.77 -4.07
N TYR A 129 -18.91 -6.69 -4.05
CA TYR A 129 -18.13 -6.00 -3.03
C TYR A 129 -17.03 -5.15 -3.66
N HIS A 130 -16.60 -4.13 -2.94
CA HIS A 130 -15.37 -3.39 -3.23
C HIS A 130 -14.25 -3.86 -2.32
N LEU A 131 -13.10 -4.16 -2.92
CA LEU A 131 -11.83 -4.30 -2.23
C LEU A 131 -11.01 -3.05 -2.50
N MET A 132 -10.61 -2.37 -1.44
CA MET A 132 -9.76 -1.17 -1.49
C MET A 132 -8.44 -1.46 -0.81
N VAL A 133 -7.35 -1.07 -1.45
CA VAL A 133 -6.00 -1.10 -0.85
C VAL A 133 -5.46 0.31 -0.83
N TYR A 134 -5.01 0.74 0.34
CA TYR A 134 -4.35 2.03 0.56
C TYR A 134 -2.90 1.76 0.94
N CYS A 135 -1.98 2.54 0.43
CA CYS A 135 -0.58 2.52 0.86
C CYS A 135 -0.15 3.94 1.22
N THR A 136 0.47 4.09 2.38
CA THR A 136 0.98 5.35 2.89
C THR A 136 2.48 5.24 3.08
N ASP A 137 3.23 6.26 2.65
CA ASP A 137 4.68 6.38 2.84
C ASP A 137 5.05 7.02 4.19
N ALA A 138 6.35 7.16 4.46
CA ALA A 138 6.87 7.77 5.68
C ALA A 138 6.61 9.29 5.75
N ALA A 139 6.42 9.96 4.61
CA ALA A 139 6.10 11.39 4.53
C ALA A 139 4.60 11.66 4.69
N GLY A 140 3.75 10.63 4.57
CA GLY A 140 2.29 10.72 4.68
C GLY A 140 1.58 10.86 3.35
N ASN A 141 2.26 10.67 2.20
CA ASN A 141 1.60 10.60 0.92
C ASN A 141 0.87 9.25 0.80
N GLU A 142 -0.34 9.27 0.23
CA GLU A 142 -1.17 8.08 0.12
C GLU A 142 -1.57 7.80 -1.32
N ALA A 143 -1.42 6.54 -1.75
CA ALA A 143 -2.01 5.98 -2.95
C ALA A 143 -3.10 4.97 -2.58
N HIS A 144 -4.03 4.71 -3.51
CA HIS A 144 -5.00 3.63 -3.35
C HIS A 144 -5.32 2.98 -4.69
N VAL A 145 -5.76 1.72 -4.62
CA VAL A 145 -6.31 0.95 -5.74
C VAL A 145 -7.61 0.29 -5.29
N ALA A 146 -8.59 0.21 -6.19
CA ALA A 146 -9.87 -0.47 -5.98
C ALA A 146 -10.02 -1.66 -6.92
N ARG A 147 -10.75 -2.69 -6.48
CA ARG A 147 -11.21 -3.82 -7.28
C ARG A 147 -12.67 -4.09 -6.96
N ASN A 148 -13.46 -4.33 -8.01
CA ASN A 148 -14.76 -4.99 -7.84
C ASN A 148 -14.51 -6.49 -7.68
N ILE A 149 -15.11 -7.09 -6.66
CA ILE A 149 -15.01 -8.53 -6.38
C ILE A 149 -16.41 -9.08 -6.12
N VAL A 150 -16.58 -10.37 -6.29
CA VAL A 150 -17.86 -11.06 -6.04
C VAL A 150 -17.66 -12.09 -4.95
N LEU A 151 -18.47 -12.07 -3.90
CA LEU A 151 -18.53 -13.16 -2.93
C LEU A 151 -19.54 -14.20 -3.36
N SER A 152 -19.13 -15.47 -3.41
CA SER A 152 -19.95 -16.59 -3.91
C SER A 152 -19.95 -17.78 -2.95
N ALA A 153 -21.15 -18.34 -2.70
CA ALA A 153 -21.32 -19.56 -1.91
C ALA A 153 -21.16 -20.84 -2.75
N THR A 154 -21.05 -20.74 -4.08
CA THR A 154 -21.05 -21.90 -5.00
C THR A 154 -19.72 -22.12 -5.73
N GLY A 155 -18.69 -21.34 -5.43
CA GLY A 155 -17.37 -21.44 -6.02
C GLY A 155 -16.66 -20.09 -6.05
N GLY A 156 -15.38 -20.11 -6.37
CA GLY A 156 -14.50 -18.96 -6.39
C GLY A 156 -13.09 -19.34 -5.97
N ASP A 157 -12.21 -18.36 -5.82
CA ASP A 157 -10.91 -18.55 -5.24
C ASP A 157 -11.08 -18.93 -3.75
N ASP A 158 -10.64 -20.11 -3.38
CA ASP A 158 -10.68 -20.67 -2.02
C ASP A 158 -9.31 -20.60 -1.33
N GLY A 159 -8.35 -19.94 -1.95
CA GLY A 159 -6.99 -19.78 -1.43
C GLY A 159 -6.08 -21.00 -1.64
N HIS A 160 -6.57 -22.05 -2.33
CA HIS A 160 -5.73 -23.18 -2.72
C HIS A 160 -5.02 -22.89 -4.03
N HIS A 161 -3.70 -22.76 -3.98
CA HIS A 161 -2.83 -22.87 -5.14
C HIS A 161 -2.04 -24.17 -4.99
N GLU A 162 -2.24 -25.12 -5.91
CA GLU A 162 -1.33 -26.27 -6.04
C GLU A 162 0.05 -25.71 -6.45
N GLU A 163 1.06 -25.86 -5.59
CA GLU A 163 2.45 -25.59 -5.92
C GLU A 163 3.01 -26.68 -6.86
#